data_7ee7f83db95297bda4fc6a962910e310
#
_entry.id   7ee7f83db95297bda4fc6a962910e310
#
_cell.length_a   1.000
_cell.length_b   1.000
_cell.length_c   1.000
_cell.angle_alpha   90.00
_cell.angle_beta   90.00
_cell.angle_gamma   90.00
#
_symmetry.space_group_name_H-M   'P 1'
#
loop_
_entity.id
_entity.type
_entity.pdbx_description
1 polymer ?
#
loop_
_entity_poly.entity_id
_entity_poly.type
_entity_poly.pdbx_seq_one_letter_code
_entity_poly.pdbx_strand_id
1 'polypeptide(L)'
;MTVGRILPAAGLVLALIVSGSCGSSPMSPGPVTPPVTAVNTPPVVESIVASATRAEVETDVTITATVRDAETPVAQLKYEWRADAGTFTGEGASVRWRAPKGAPTPADYAIRLTVTETYSASNAVGGSQQNIVNATSPVIRLHDSPKELGDLSMSFLGDFANSSVSPSTCIRDFSDSCRGKADEKADIEWNREHFVVVGSSLRLQNVTVGANGMTGNMSVACRFTSRITKCEPGDSGCAVGAVGTVAGDCRLTAVYEQQRWWLCSSNFDGAQVPGFRSFFSSKPK
;
A
#
# COMPACT_ATOMS: atom_id res chain seq x y z
N MET A 1 -34.65 35.85 -36.61
CA MET A 1 -34.01 36.41 -37.81
C MET A 1 -32.99 35.40 -38.28
N THR A 2 -33.00 34.75 -39.43
CA THR A 2 -33.70 34.86 -40.66
C THR A 2 -33.70 33.49 -41.31
N VAL A 3 -34.84 33.14 -41.87
CA VAL A 3 -35.23 31.97 -42.65
C VAL A 3 -34.49 31.94 -43.99
N GLY A 4 -34.16 30.74 -44.48
CA GLY A 4 -33.71 30.53 -45.86
C GLY A 4 -34.03 29.11 -46.38
N ARG A 5 -35.25 28.92 -46.82
CA ARG A 5 -35.68 27.76 -47.66
C ARG A 5 -35.35 28.06 -49.09
N ILE A 6 -34.90 27.04 -49.85
CA ILE A 6 -35.15 26.94 -51.30
C ILE A 6 -35.24 25.46 -51.69
N LEU A 7 -36.37 25.05 -52.27
CA LEU A 7 -36.70 23.92 -53.13
C LEU A 7 -37.05 24.51 -54.51
N PRO A 8 -37.34 23.73 -55.54
CA PRO A 8 -36.81 22.50 -56.17
C PRO A 8 -36.53 22.73 -57.68
N ALA A 9 -36.02 21.72 -58.36
CA ALA A 9 -36.16 21.67 -59.82
C ALA A 9 -36.45 20.23 -60.30
N ALA A 10 -37.62 20.07 -60.84
CA ALA A 10 -38.04 18.87 -61.57
C ALA A 10 -37.47 18.91 -62.99
N GLY A 11 -36.89 17.82 -63.42
CA GLY A 11 -36.44 17.59 -64.78
C GLY A 11 -37.00 16.27 -65.37
N LEU A 12 -37.97 16.43 -66.24
CA LEU A 12 -38.63 15.39 -67.01
C LEU A 12 -37.78 15.09 -68.24
N VAL A 13 -37.38 13.82 -68.49
CA VAL A 13 -36.92 13.40 -69.83
C VAL A 13 -37.24 11.93 -70.09
N LEU A 14 -38.17 11.70 -70.91
CA LEU A 14 -38.26 10.96 -72.14
C LEU A 14 -37.76 9.53 -72.23
N ALA A 15 -38.70 8.60 -72.34
CA ALA A 15 -38.49 7.18 -72.63
C ALA A 15 -38.01 6.96 -74.05
N LEU A 16 -36.97 6.17 -74.22
CA LEU A 16 -36.63 5.50 -75.52
C LEU A 16 -36.68 3.99 -75.31
N ILE A 17 -37.65 3.36 -75.92
CA ILE A 17 -37.77 1.91 -75.97
C ILE A 17 -36.84 1.42 -77.08
N VAL A 18 -35.82 0.63 -76.71
CA VAL A 18 -35.07 -0.16 -77.68
C VAL A 18 -35.31 -1.66 -77.40
N SER A 19 -36.03 -2.30 -78.22
CA SER A 19 -36.24 -3.75 -78.24
C SER A 19 -34.96 -4.43 -78.71
N GLY A 20 -34.23 -5.10 -77.76
CA GLY A 20 -33.03 -5.88 -78.05
C GLY A 20 -33.14 -7.29 -77.49
N SER A 21 -33.06 -8.21 -78.38
CA SER A 21 -33.15 -9.64 -78.36
C SER A 21 -32.58 -10.36 -77.14
N CYS A 22 -33.34 -11.33 -76.62
CA CYS A 22 -32.89 -12.32 -75.61
C CYS A 22 -31.73 -13.17 -76.14
N GLY A 23 -30.59 -13.03 -75.48
CA GLY A 23 -29.52 -14.01 -75.46
C GLY A 23 -29.22 -14.35 -73.94
N SER A 24 -29.89 -15.36 -73.43
CA SER A 24 -29.61 -15.93 -72.17
C SER A 24 -28.34 -16.78 -72.19
N SER A 25 -27.18 -16.18 -71.96
CA SER A 25 -25.99 -16.94 -71.57
C SER A 25 -26.16 -17.46 -70.20
N PRO A 26 -25.93 -18.71 -69.86
CA PRO A 26 -25.91 -19.19 -68.50
C PRO A 26 -24.74 -18.51 -67.75
N MET A 27 -25.06 -17.67 -66.78
CA MET A 27 -24.07 -17.18 -65.85
C MET A 27 -23.45 -18.36 -65.10
N SER A 28 -22.18 -18.61 -65.37
CA SER A 28 -21.38 -19.52 -64.56
C SER A 28 -21.43 -19.02 -63.14
N PRO A 29 -21.76 -19.83 -62.11
CA PRO A 29 -21.72 -19.41 -60.76
C PRO A 29 -20.26 -18.99 -60.42
N GLY A 30 -20.08 -17.73 -60.06
CA GLY A 30 -18.78 -17.23 -59.63
C GLY A 30 -18.26 -18.09 -58.49
N PRO A 31 -16.94 -18.15 -58.29
CA PRO A 31 -16.36 -18.92 -57.18
C PRO A 31 -16.97 -18.42 -55.88
N VAL A 32 -17.76 -19.27 -55.22
CA VAL A 32 -18.24 -19.06 -53.87
C VAL A 32 -17.02 -19.15 -52.98
N THR A 33 -16.49 -18.02 -52.55
CA THR A 33 -15.49 -17.98 -51.48
C THR A 33 -16.14 -18.60 -50.25
N PRO A 34 -15.62 -19.71 -49.71
CA PRO A 34 -16.20 -20.28 -48.50
C PRO A 34 -16.24 -19.20 -47.42
N PRO A 35 -17.29 -19.12 -46.57
CA PRO A 35 -17.34 -18.17 -45.47
C PRO A 35 -16.11 -18.40 -44.59
N VAL A 36 -15.31 -17.37 -44.43
CA VAL A 36 -14.21 -17.38 -43.47
C VAL A 36 -14.87 -17.48 -42.10
N THR A 37 -14.79 -18.65 -41.48
CA THR A 37 -15.25 -18.86 -40.13
C THR A 37 -14.34 -18.02 -39.23
N ALA A 38 -14.84 -16.94 -38.69
CA ALA A 38 -14.08 -16.15 -37.73
C ALA A 38 -13.71 -17.09 -36.57
N VAL A 39 -12.42 -17.27 -36.33
CA VAL A 39 -11.91 -18.04 -35.21
C VAL A 39 -11.92 -17.10 -34.02
N ASN A 40 -12.66 -17.47 -32.97
CA ASN A 40 -12.67 -16.71 -31.73
C ASN A 40 -11.28 -16.74 -31.08
N THR A 41 -10.80 -15.60 -30.64
CA THR A 41 -9.51 -15.44 -29.96
C THR A 41 -9.74 -15.15 -28.46
N PRO A 42 -8.89 -15.66 -27.55
CA PRO A 42 -9.02 -15.36 -26.13
C PRO A 42 -8.88 -13.86 -25.82
N PRO A 43 -9.58 -13.36 -24.79
CA PRO A 43 -9.37 -12.00 -24.29
C PRO A 43 -7.93 -11.78 -23.85
N VAL A 44 -7.47 -10.54 -23.92
CA VAL A 44 -6.13 -10.12 -23.50
C VAL A 44 -6.23 -9.13 -22.37
N VAL A 45 -5.65 -9.45 -21.22
CA VAL A 45 -5.45 -8.49 -20.10
C VAL A 45 -4.18 -7.70 -20.38
N GLU A 46 -4.33 -6.44 -20.78
CA GLU A 46 -3.19 -5.57 -21.13
C GLU A 46 -2.51 -5.01 -19.90
N SER A 47 -3.29 -4.68 -18.86
CA SER A 47 -2.75 -4.17 -17.60
C SER A 47 -3.70 -4.39 -16.44
N ILE A 48 -3.14 -4.45 -15.22
CA ILE A 48 -3.87 -4.27 -13.97
C ILE A 48 -3.18 -3.17 -13.18
N VAL A 49 -3.94 -2.16 -12.76
CA VAL A 49 -3.44 -1.00 -12.01
C VAL A 49 -4.17 -0.92 -10.68
N ALA A 50 -3.40 -0.73 -9.61
CA ALA A 50 -3.91 -0.38 -8.28
C ALA A 50 -3.78 1.13 -8.06
N SER A 51 -4.78 1.77 -7.45
CA SER A 51 -4.75 3.20 -7.11
C SER A 51 -3.66 3.55 -6.09
N ALA A 52 -3.16 2.56 -5.36
CA ALA A 52 -2.04 2.68 -4.43
C ALA A 52 -1.27 1.36 -4.33
N THR A 53 0.05 1.45 -4.15
CA THR A 53 0.94 0.31 -3.87
C THR A 53 1.19 0.11 -2.37
N ARG A 54 0.67 1.03 -1.55
CA ARG A 54 0.61 0.96 -0.09
C ARG A 54 -0.83 1.16 0.37
N ALA A 55 -1.28 0.36 1.33
CA ALA A 55 -2.59 0.47 1.94
C ALA A 55 -2.48 0.35 3.46
N GLU A 56 -3.36 1.02 4.18
CA GLU A 56 -3.57 0.76 5.60
C GLU A 56 -4.67 -0.30 5.77
N VAL A 57 -4.67 -1.02 6.89
CA VAL A 57 -5.77 -1.91 7.26
C VAL A 57 -7.11 -1.17 7.17
N GLU A 58 -8.17 -1.87 6.76
CA GLU A 58 -9.52 -1.31 6.62
C GLU A 58 -9.63 -0.11 5.65
N THR A 59 -8.65 0.14 4.78
CA THR A 59 -8.79 1.13 3.70
C THR A 59 -9.10 0.48 2.36
N ASP A 60 -9.61 1.26 1.43
CA ASP A 60 -10.00 0.80 0.10
C ASP A 60 -8.94 1.14 -0.93
N VAL A 61 -8.60 0.17 -1.78
CA VAL A 61 -7.75 0.36 -2.97
C VAL A 61 -8.58 0.01 -4.20
N THR A 62 -8.66 0.93 -5.16
CA THR A 62 -9.31 0.67 -6.45
C THR A 62 -8.34 -0.12 -7.34
N ILE A 63 -8.81 -1.22 -7.89
CA ILE A 63 -8.08 -2.07 -8.83
C ILE A 63 -8.80 -2.01 -10.17
N THR A 64 -8.07 -1.70 -11.22
CA THR A 64 -8.64 -1.57 -12.57
C THR A 64 -7.82 -2.40 -13.56
N ALA A 65 -8.49 -3.24 -14.34
CA ALA A 65 -7.91 -3.98 -15.46
C ALA A 65 -8.26 -3.31 -16.78
N THR A 66 -7.30 -3.23 -17.68
CA THR A 66 -7.55 -2.95 -19.09
C THR A 66 -7.57 -4.28 -19.84
N VAL A 67 -8.72 -4.60 -20.42
CA VAL A 67 -8.93 -5.86 -21.16
C VAL A 67 -9.41 -5.52 -22.55
N ARG A 68 -8.96 -6.26 -23.55
CA ARG A 68 -9.48 -6.21 -24.91
C ARG A 68 -9.80 -7.60 -25.41
N ASP A 69 -10.76 -7.65 -26.30
CA ASP A 69 -11.15 -8.82 -27.07
C ASP A 69 -11.59 -8.36 -28.46
N ALA A 70 -11.31 -9.14 -29.47
CA ALA A 70 -11.59 -8.76 -30.84
C ALA A 70 -13.06 -9.10 -31.28
N GLU A 71 -13.62 -10.13 -30.68
CA GLU A 71 -14.92 -10.71 -31.06
C GLU A 71 -15.99 -10.41 -30.00
N THR A 72 -15.61 -10.42 -28.71
CA THR A 72 -16.55 -10.25 -27.59
C THR A 72 -16.41 -8.87 -26.95
N PRO A 73 -17.48 -8.07 -26.88
CA PRO A 73 -17.46 -6.80 -26.15
C PRO A 73 -17.03 -7.00 -24.70
N VAL A 74 -16.09 -6.18 -24.20
CA VAL A 74 -15.51 -6.31 -22.84
C VAL A 74 -16.55 -6.29 -21.71
N ALA A 75 -17.72 -5.66 -21.97
CA ALA A 75 -18.84 -5.66 -21.03
C ALA A 75 -19.56 -7.01 -20.90
N GLN A 76 -19.33 -7.94 -21.82
CA GLN A 76 -19.89 -9.30 -21.79
C GLN A 76 -18.92 -10.32 -21.21
N LEU A 77 -17.67 -9.94 -20.98
CA LEU A 77 -16.69 -10.77 -20.29
C LEU A 77 -17.05 -10.86 -18.81
N LYS A 78 -16.84 -12.04 -18.22
CA LYS A 78 -16.98 -12.23 -16.77
C LYS A 78 -15.65 -11.99 -16.09
N TYR A 79 -15.66 -11.17 -15.05
CA TYR A 79 -14.48 -10.84 -14.23
C TYR A 79 -14.64 -11.47 -12.85
N GLU A 80 -13.61 -12.14 -12.39
CA GLU A 80 -13.56 -12.69 -11.05
C GLU A 80 -12.26 -12.24 -10.36
N TRP A 81 -12.40 -11.46 -9.28
CA TRP A 81 -11.30 -10.90 -8.52
C TRP A 81 -11.09 -11.68 -7.22
N ARG A 82 -9.84 -12.01 -6.92
CA ARG A 82 -9.45 -12.74 -5.71
C ARG A 82 -8.19 -12.14 -5.09
N ALA A 83 -8.11 -12.22 -3.75
CA ALA A 83 -6.93 -11.96 -2.95
C ALA A 83 -6.87 -12.99 -1.80
N ASP A 84 -5.72 -13.12 -1.16
CA ASP A 84 -5.54 -14.06 -0.05
C ASP A 84 -6.30 -13.60 1.21
N ALA A 85 -6.59 -12.28 1.32
CA ALA A 85 -7.48 -11.71 2.34
C ALA A 85 -8.08 -10.38 1.87
N GLY A 86 -9.00 -9.82 2.67
CA GLY A 86 -9.78 -8.64 2.30
C GLY A 86 -11.07 -8.98 1.55
N THR A 87 -11.80 -7.97 1.15
CA THR A 87 -13.09 -8.12 0.47
C THR A 87 -13.17 -7.23 -0.76
N PHE A 88 -13.95 -7.67 -1.76
CA PHE A 88 -14.17 -6.89 -2.97
C PHE A 88 -15.57 -6.32 -3.00
N THR A 89 -15.69 -5.10 -3.53
CA THR A 89 -16.96 -4.46 -3.88
C THR A 89 -16.89 -3.92 -5.30
N GLY A 90 -18.02 -3.97 -6.02
CA GLY A 90 -18.10 -3.65 -7.45
C GLY A 90 -17.99 -4.90 -8.32
N GLU A 91 -18.13 -4.72 -9.62
CA GLU A 91 -18.14 -5.76 -10.64
C GLU A 91 -17.37 -5.30 -11.90
N GLY A 92 -17.07 -6.24 -12.81
CA GLY A 92 -16.42 -5.94 -14.07
C GLY A 92 -14.93 -5.64 -13.95
N ALA A 93 -14.44 -4.80 -14.87
CA ALA A 93 -13.02 -4.49 -15.01
C ALA A 93 -12.46 -3.59 -13.91
N SER A 94 -13.29 -2.98 -13.08
CA SER A 94 -12.85 -2.11 -11.97
C SER A 94 -13.59 -2.45 -10.69
N VAL A 95 -12.82 -2.76 -9.64
CA VAL A 95 -13.35 -3.12 -8.32
C VAL A 95 -12.61 -2.37 -7.24
N ARG A 96 -13.21 -2.35 -6.05
CA ARG A 96 -12.58 -1.82 -4.84
C ARG A 96 -12.24 -3.00 -3.93
N TRP A 97 -10.97 -3.13 -3.61
CA TRP A 97 -10.49 -4.07 -2.60
C TRP A 97 -10.37 -3.36 -1.26
N ARG A 98 -11.09 -3.84 -0.26
CA ARG A 98 -10.95 -3.39 1.11
C ARG A 98 -9.92 -4.24 1.81
N ALA A 99 -8.86 -3.59 2.29
CA ALA A 99 -7.75 -4.25 2.98
C ALA A 99 -8.23 -4.91 4.28
N PRO A 100 -7.71 -6.12 4.60
CA PRO A 100 -8.18 -6.90 5.74
C PRO A 100 -7.86 -6.23 7.08
N LYS A 101 -8.74 -6.40 8.06
CA LYS A 101 -8.51 -6.04 9.46
C LYS A 101 -7.76 -7.16 10.18
N GLY A 102 -6.82 -6.79 11.07
CA GLY A 102 -6.15 -7.74 11.97
C GLY A 102 -5.24 -8.74 11.27
N ALA A 103 -4.94 -8.53 9.98
CA ALA A 103 -3.89 -9.28 9.30
C ALA A 103 -2.51 -8.94 9.87
N PRO A 104 -1.54 -9.86 9.81
CA PRO A 104 -0.15 -9.52 10.10
C PRO A 104 0.32 -8.36 9.23
N THR A 105 1.00 -7.38 9.81
CA THR A 105 1.57 -6.22 9.09
C THR A 105 3.03 -6.00 9.52
N PRO A 106 3.87 -5.50 8.59
CA PRO A 106 3.60 -5.29 7.18
C PRO A 106 3.46 -6.61 6.40
N ALA A 107 2.60 -6.64 5.37
CA ALA A 107 2.38 -7.81 4.51
C ALA A 107 2.13 -7.42 3.05
N ASP A 108 2.45 -8.31 2.13
CA ASP A 108 2.30 -8.10 0.71
C ASP A 108 1.08 -8.84 0.16
N TYR A 109 0.24 -8.13 -0.58
CA TYR A 109 -0.95 -8.67 -1.24
C TYR A 109 -0.88 -8.48 -2.74
N ALA A 110 -1.14 -9.55 -3.49
CA ALA A 110 -1.35 -9.50 -4.92
C ALA A 110 -2.82 -9.84 -5.22
N ILE A 111 -3.44 -9.02 -6.06
CA ILE A 111 -4.82 -9.22 -6.49
C ILE A 111 -4.81 -10.04 -7.78
N ARG A 112 -5.52 -11.15 -7.80
CA ARG A 112 -5.64 -12.04 -8.96
C ARG A 112 -6.94 -11.75 -9.67
N LEU A 113 -6.87 -11.69 -11.00
CA LEU A 113 -8.00 -11.54 -11.90
C LEU A 113 -8.12 -12.79 -12.78
N THR A 114 -9.32 -13.32 -12.87
CA THR A 114 -9.71 -14.29 -13.89
C THR A 114 -10.74 -13.62 -14.80
N VAL A 115 -10.45 -13.58 -16.10
CA VAL A 115 -11.38 -13.13 -17.15
C VAL A 115 -11.86 -14.34 -17.90
N THR A 116 -13.18 -14.52 -17.98
CA THR A 116 -13.83 -15.61 -18.70
C THR A 116 -14.67 -15.04 -19.83
N GLU A 117 -14.38 -15.47 -21.04
CA GLU A 117 -15.20 -15.29 -22.21
C GLU A 117 -16.03 -16.54 -22.44
N THR A 118 -17.32 -16.38 -22.79
CA THR A 118 -18.18 -17.47 -23.20
C THR A 118 -18.66 -17.19 -24.61
N TYR A 119 -18.38 -18.10 -25.56
CA TYR A 119 -18.71 -17.93 -26.98
C TYR A 119 -19.30 -19.21 -27.59
N SER A 120 -20.00 -19.06 -28.73
CA SER A 120 -20.53 -20.18 -29.48
C SER A 120 -19.57 -20.56 -30.61
N ALA A 121 -19.05 -21.77 -30.60
CA ALA A 121 -18.22 -22.24 -31.70
C ALA A 121 -19.12 -22.57 -32.91
N SER A 122 -18.79 -22.05 -34.08
CA SER A 122 -19.60 -22.17 -35.32
C SER A 122 -19.76 -23.60 -35.87
N ASN A 123 -18.98 -24.56 -35.40
CA ASN A 123 -18.98 -25.96 -35.80
C ASN A 123 -19.36 -26.94 -34.67
N ALA A 124 -19.70 -26.43 -33.48
CA ALA A 124 -20.15 -27.25 -32.35
C ALA A 124 -21.68 -27.34 -32.37
N VAL A 125 -22.22 -28.56 -32.51
CA VAL A 125 -23.65 -28.80 -32.38
C VAL A 125 -24.07 -28.46 -30.94
N GLY A 126 -24.51 -27.21 -30.71
CA GLY A 126 -25.18 -26.80 -29.50
C GLY A 126 -24.29 -26.52 -28.25
N GLY A 127 -22.99 -26.31 -28.39
CA GLY A 127 -22.07 -26.10 -27.26
C GLY A 127 -21.54 -24.67 -27.15
N SER A 128 -21.69 -24.04 -25.96
CA SER A 128 -20.89 -22.87 -25.60
C SER A 128 -19.48 -23.31 -25.18
N GLN A 129 -18.46 -22.54 -25.57
CA GLN A 129 -17.07 -22.73 -25.14
C GLN A 129 -16.61 -21.56 -24.29
N GLN A 130 -15.52 -21.73 -23.59
CA GLN A 130 -14.95 -20.70 -22.73
C GLN A 130 -13.45 -20.54 -22.96
N ASN A 131 -13.03 -19.28 -23.02
CA ASN A 131 -11.64 -18.88 -22.87
C ASN A 131 -11.45 -18.28 -21.46
N ILE A 132 -10.39 -18.70 -20.77
CA ILE A 132 -10.08 -18.24 -19.41
C ILE A 132 -8.67 -17.65 -19.42
N VAL A 133 -8.54 -16.41 -18.97
CA VAL A 133 -7.26 -15.71 -18.86
C VAL A 133 -7.07 -15.24 -17.43
N ASN A 134 -5.88 -15.49 -16.88
CA ASN A 134 -5.51 -15.06 -15.52
C ASN A 134 -4.44 -13.97 -15.58
N ALA A 135 -4.55 -13.02 -14.68
CA ALA A 135 -3.58 -11.95 -14.51
C ALA A 135 -3.44 -11.58 -13.02
N THR A 136 -2.35 -10.89 -12.68
CA THR A 136 -2.06 -10.50 -11.30
C THR A 136 -1.67 -9.03 -11.25
N SER A 137 -2.14 -8.30 -10.25
CA SER A 137 -1.80 -6.89 -10.01
C SER A 137 -0.35 -6.72 -9.56
N PRO A 138 0.18 -5.49 -9.59
CA PRO A 138 1.31 -5.13 -8.75
C PRO A 138 1.03 -5.43 -7.28
N VAL A 139 2.11 -5.68 -6.51
CA VAL A 139 2.01 -5.92 -5.07
C VAL A 139 1.51 -4.66 -4.35
N ILE A 140 0.57 -4.85 -3.43
CA ILE A 140 0.09 -3.84 -2.50
C ILE A 140 0.66 -4.17 -1.12
N ARG A 141 1.46 -3.26 -0.56
CA ARG A 141 2.02 -3.38 0.79
C ARG A 141 0.99 -2.92 1.81
N LEU A 142 0.52 -3.84 2.66
CA LEU A 142 -0.41 -3.57 3.75
C LEU A 142 0.34 -3.16 5.01
N HIS A 143 -0.16 -2.13 5.69
CA HIS A 143 0.30 -1.63 6.98
C HIS A 143 -0.85 -1.50 7.98
N ASP A 144 -0.51 -1.63 9.26
CA ASP A 144 -1.25 -1.09 10.40
C ASP A 144 -0.28 -0.10 11.07
N SER A 145 -0.19 1.09 10.49
CA SER A 145 0.81 2.08 10.91
C SER A 145 0.72 2.43 12.38
N PRO A 146 -0.47 2.62 13.00
CA PRO A 146 -0.55 2.84 14.45
C PRO A 146 0.03 1.69 15.28
N LYS A 147 -0.26 0.45 14.91
CA LYS A 147 0.28 -0.73 15.58
C LYS A 147 1.78 -0.86 15.38
N GLU A 148 2.27 -0.74 14.15
CA GLU A 148 3.69 -0.85 13.80
C GLU A 148 4.53 0.20 14.53
N LEU A 149 4.05 1.45 14.63
CA LEU A 149 4.69 2.53 15.36
C LEU A 149 4.68 2.27 16.87
N GLY A 150 3.58 1.75 17.40
CA GLY A 150 3.49 1.35 18.81
C GLY A 150 4.49 0.25 19.14
N ASP A 151 4.53 -0.81 18.35
CA ASP A 151 5.47 -1.94 18.51
C ASP A 151 6.94 -1.46 18.43
N LEU A 152 7.24 -0.58 17.46
CA LEU A 152 8.56 -0.01 17.24
C LEU A 152 9.04 0.80 18.45
N SER A 153 8.17 1.66 19.00
CA SER A 153 8.50 2.46 20.18
C SER A 153 8.68 1.61 21.44
N MET A 154 7.83 0.60 21.62
CA MET A 154 7.93 -0.32 22.77
C MET A 154 9.17 -1.20 22.68
N SER A 155 9.55 -1.66 21.48
CA SER A 155 10.78 -2.40 21.25
C SER A 155 12.02 -1.58 21.60
N PHE A 156 12.12 -0.35 21.10
CA PHE A 156 13.23 0.55 21.38
C PHE A 156 13.36 0.83 22.88
N LEU A 157 12.27 1.22 23.54
CA LEU A 157 12.29 1.55 24.97
C LEU A 157 12.56 0.32 25.83
N GLY A 158 12.12 -0.85 25.42
CA GLY A 158 12.45 -2.13 26.05
C GLY A 158 13.93 -2.45 25.95
N ASP A 159 14.53 -2.28 24.78
CA ASP A 159 15.97 -2.45 24.54
C ASP A 159 16.79 -1.41 25.33
N PHE A 160 16.33 -0.17 25.39
CA PHE A 160 16.92 0.89 26.22
C PHE A 160 16.92 0.48 27.69
N ALA A 161 15.81 -0.02 28.21
CA ALA A 161 15.70 -0.45 29.60
C ALA A 161 16.54 -1.69 29.93
N ASN A 162 16.92 -2.49 28.95
CA ASN A 162 17.72 -3.69 29.12
C ASN A 162 19.23 -3.38 28.99
N SER A 163 19.93 -3.26 30.11
CA SER A 163 21.37 -2.94 30.11
C SER A 163 22.26 -3.97 29.40
N SER A 164 21.76 -5.18 29.11
CA SER A 164 22.48 -6.20 28.36
C SER A 164 22.43 -5.99 26.83
N VAL A 165 21.52 -5.14 26.35
CA VAL A 165 21.41 -4.80 24.92
C VAL A 165 22.42 -3.73 24.56
N SER A 166 23.23 -3.91 23.53
CA SER A 166 24.25 -2.92 23.14
C SER A 166 23.62 -1.61 22.65
N PRO A 167 24.26 -0.44 22.80
CA PRO A 167 23.77 0.82 22.25
C PRO A 167 23.51 0.75 20.75
N SER A 168 24.38 0.08 19.99
CA SER A 168 24.20 -0.11 18.54
C SER A 168 22.96 -0.95 18.21
N THR A 169 22.61 -1.91 19.05
CA THR A 169 21.38 -2.68 18.91
C THR A 169 20.15 -1.85 19.23
N CYS A 170 20.21 -1.00 20.26
CA CYS A 170 19.08 -0.11 20.60
C CYS A 170 18.70 0.81 19.44
N ILE A 171 19.69 1.33 18.70
CA ILE A 171 19.45 2.28 17.61
C ILE A 171 19.26 1.60 16.23
N ARG A 172 19.17 0.27 16.16
CA ARG A 172 19.08 -0.46 14.86
C ARG A 172 17.89 -0.02 14.00
N ASP A 173 16.80 0.41 14.64
CA ASP A 173 15.57 0.83 14.00
C ASP A 173 15.46 2.35 13.82
N PHE A 174 16.54 3.09 14.04
CA PHE A 174 16.61 4.51 13.71
C PHE A 174 17.03 4.72 12.26
N SER A 175 16.36 5.67 11.59
CA SER A 175 16.67 6.05 10.22
C SER A 175 18.03 6.76 10.11
N ASP A 176 18.78 6.41 9.09
CA ASP A 176 20.00 7.12 8.71
C ASP A 176 19.71 8.50 8.08
N SER A 177 18.48 8.72 7.59
CA SER A 177 18.04 10.02 7.07
C SER A 177 17.77 11.04 8.18
N CYS A 178 17.56 10.59 9.40
CA CYS A 178 17.29 11.43 10.55
C CYS A 178 18.59 11.85 11.26
N ARG A 179 18.76 13.14 11.52
CA ARG A 179 19.98 13.69 12.13
C ARG A 179 20.26 13.15 13.55
N GLY A 180 19.22 12.68 14.25
CA GLY A 180 19.32 12.28 15.66
C GLY A 180 19.95 10.92 15.94
N LYS A 181 20.18 10.06 14.94
CA LYS A 181 20.65 8.67 15.17
C LYS A 181 21.99 8.58 15.92
N ALA A 182 22.96 9.40 15.51
CA ALA A 182 24.28 9.42 16.15
C ALA A 182 24.22 10.00 17.56
N ASP A 183 23.43 11.06 17.74
CA ASP A 183 23.21 11.69 19.04
C ASP A 183 22.51 10.73 20.00
N GLU A 184 21.48 10.03 19.53
CA GLU A 184 20.76 9.02 20.31
C GLU A 184 21.69 7.89 20.78
N LYS A 185 22.56 7.41 19.90
CA LYS A 185 23.56 6.40 20.26
C LYS A 185 24.49 6.91 21.37
N ALA A 186 24.99 8.15 21.23
CA ALA A 186 25.89 8.75 22.21
C ALA A 186 25.18 8.96 23.57
N ASP A 187 23.90 9.34 23.54
CA ASP A 187 23.10 9.49 24.76
C ASP A 187 22.87 8.14 25.45
N ILE A 188 22.61 7.07 24.70
CA ILE A 188 22.48 5.71 25.25
C ILE A 188 23.82 5.24 25.83
N GLU A 189 24.94 5.46 25.14
CA GLU A 189 26.28 5.11 25.62
C GLU A 189 26.60 5.82 26.96
N TRP A 190 26.33 7.13 27.02
CA TRP A 190 26.51 7.91 28.24
C TRP A 190 25.61 7.41 29.38
N ASN A 191 24.31 7.16 29.10
CA ASN A 191 23.40 6.62 30.10
C ASN A 191 23.89 5.29 30.66
N ARG A 192 24.40 4.40 29.83
CA ARG A 192 24.88 3.08 30.24
C ARG A 192 26.18 3.11 31.03
N GLU A 193 27.00 4.12 30.82
CA GLU A 193 28.19 4.36 31.63
C GLU A 193 27.81 4.80 33.05
N HIS A 194 26.75 5.59 33.20
CA HIS A 194 26.38 6.26 34.42
C HIS A 194 25.27 5.56 35.22
N PHE A 195 24.44 4.76 34.54
CA PHE A 195 23.28 4.10 35.12
C PHE A 195 23.10 2.68 34.67
N VAL A 196 22.59 1.83 35.56
CA VAL A 196 22.02 0.53 35.23
C VAL A 196 20.53 0.58 35.55
N VAL A 197 19.68 0.37 34.56
CA VAL A 197 18.25 0.23 34.77
C VAL A 197 17.98 -1.10 35.47
N VAL A 198 17.39 -1.03 36.63
CA VAL A 198 17.05 -2.18 37.51
C VAL A 198 15.56 -2.49 37.51
N GLY A 199 14.74 -1.63 36.92
CA GLY A 199 13.32 -1.84 36.70
C GLY A 199 12.74 -0.81 35.75
N SER A 200 11.75 -1.24 34.94
CA SER A 200 11.03 -0.35 34.01
C SER A 200 9.56 -0.69 33.95
N SER A 201 8.76 0.32 33.68
CA SER A 201 7.35 0.16 33.31
C SER A 201 7.04 1.09 32.15
N LEU A 202 6.55 0.52 31.07
CA LEU A 202 6.29 1.21 29.80
C LEU A 202 4.81 1.00 29.43
N ARG A 203 4.11 2.07 29.07
CA ARG A 203 2.72 2.01 28.63
C ARG A 203 2.49 2.96 27.48
N LEU A 204 2.22 2.38 26.30
CA LEU A 204 1.83 3.16 25.13
C LEU A 204 0.59 4.01 25.47
N GLN A 205 0.63 5.31 25.19
CA GLN A 205 -0.44 6.25 25.46
C GLN A 205 -1.12 6.70 24.18
N ASN A 206 -0.32 7.10 23.19
CA ASN A 206 -0.82 7.65 21.95
C ASN A 206 0.11 7.33 20.77
N VAL A 207 -0.50 7.11 19.62
CA VAL A 207 0.18 7.00 18.32
C VAL A 207 -0.61 7.83 17.31
N THR A 208 0.09 8.70 16.59
CA THR A 208 -0.50 9.48 15.49
C THR A 208 0.33 9.34 14.24
N VAL A 209 -0.36 9.16 13.12
CA VAL A 209 0.24 9.16 11.78
C VAL A 209 -0.06 10.49 11.14
N GLY A 210 0.95 11.13 10.56
CA GLY A 210 0.78 12.40 9.86
C GLY A 210 -0.15 12.25 8.65
N ALA A 211 -0.77 13.34 8.24
CA ALA A 211 -1.76 13.35 7.15
C ALA A 211 -1.21 12.83 5.81
N ASN A 212 0.10 12.93 5.61
CA ASN A 212 0.77 12.40 4.42
C ASN A 212 1.09 10.89 4.51
N GLY A 213 0.80 10.24 5.64
CA GLY A 213 1.11 8.83 5.90
C GLY A 213 2.61 8.51 6.04
N MET A 214 3.49 9.53 6.09
CA MET A 214 4.95 9.34 6.03
C MET A 214 5.67 9.70 7.34
N THR A 215 4.96 10.25 8.31
CA THR A 215 5.51 10.62 9.62
C THR A 215 4.66 10.04 10.74
N GLY A 216 5.29 9.70 11.86
CA GLY A 216 4.63 9.18 13.05
C GLY A 216 5.10 9.87 14.32
N ASN A 217 4.20 10.03 15.29
CA ASN A 217 4.53 10.49 16.63
C ASN A 217 3.94 9.52 17.65
N MET A 218 4.72 9.15 18.63
CA MET A 218 4.34 8.22 19.70
C MET A 218 4.61 8.84 21.06
N SER A 219 3.73 8.56 22.02
CA SER A 219 3.91 8.89 23.42
C SER A 219 3.75 7.63 24.25
N VAL A 220 4.72 7.38 25.11
CA VAL A 220 4.76 6.23 26.01
C VAL A 220 4.97 6.74 27.43
N ALA A 221 4.07 6.41 28.36
CA ALA A 221 4.35 6.64 29.77
C ALA A 221 5.49 5.73 30.20
N CYS A 222 6.59 6.33 30.63
CA CYS A 222 7.83 5.66 30.98
C CYS A 222 8.11 5.84 32.46
N ARG A 223 8.48 4.76 33.15
CA ARG A 223 9.04 4.75 34.45
C ARG A 223 10.30 3.91 34.45
N PHE A 224 11.44 4.50 34.85
CA PHE A 224 12.70 3.78 34.94
C PHE A 224 13.23 3.88 36.36
N THR A 225 13.53 2.76 36.97
CA THR A 225 14.27 2.68 38.24
C THR A 225 15.69 2.30 37.90
N SER A 226 16.65 3.12 38.29
CA SER A 226 18.04 2.96 37.92
C SER A 226 18.96 3.07 39.13
N ARG A 227 20.08 2.34 39.05
CA ARG A 227 21.19 2.45 39.99
C ARG A 227 22.30 3.27 39.35
N ILE A 228 22.85 4.24 40.12
CA ILE A 228 24.00 5.03 39.67
C ILE A 228 25.26 4.16 39.71
N THR A 229 25.97 4.11 38.57
CA THR A 229 27.24 3.39 38.42
C THR A 229 28.45 4.32 38.39
N LYS A 230 28.24 5.57 37.95
CA LYS A 230 29.27 6.60 37.85
C LYS A 230 28.67 7.97 38.08
N CYS A 231 29.44 8.86 38.71
CA CYS A 231 29.11 10.27 38.89
C CYS A 231 30.07 11.15 38.07
N GLU A 232 29.55 12.24 37.53
CA GLU A 232 30.39 13.26 36.89
C GLU A 232 31.13 14.11 37.91
N PRO A 233 32.35 14.59 37.63
CA PRO A 233 33.06 15.50 38.48
C PRO A 233 32.24 16.78 38.78
N GLY A 234 32.06 17.11 40.05
CA GLY A 234 31.30 18.29 40.46
C GLY A 234 29.79 18.09 40.61
N ASP A 235 29.27 16.91 40.45
CA ASP A 235 27.85 16.58 40.61
C ASP A 235 27.53 16.41 42.11
N SER A 236 27.20 17.52 42.77
CA SER A 236 26.83 17.53 44.19
C SER A 236 25.50 16.80 44.39
N GLY A 237 25.51 15.71 45.14
CA GLY A 237 24.34 14.87 45.42
C GLY A 237 24.28 13.57 44.61
N CYS A 238 25.21 13.34 43.70
CA CYS A 238 25.37 12.04 43.05
C CYS A 238 26.09 11.07 44.01
N ALA A 239 25.57 9.86 44.18
CA ALA A 239 26.19 8.81 44.99
C ALA A 239 26.15 7.48 44.20
N VAL A 240 27.34 6.94 43.90
CA VAL A 240 27.45 5.63 43.28
C VAL A 240 26.77 4.57 44.15
N GLY A 241 25.94 3.71 43.50
CA GLY A 241 25.14 2.70 44.18
C GLY A 241 23.74 3.19 44.62
N ALA A 242 23.47 4.49 44.61
CA ALA A 242 22.14 5.01 44.88
C ALA A 242 21.13 4.55 43.82
N VAL A 243 19.90 4.27 44.25
CA VAL A 243 18.79 3.88 43.36
C VAL A 243 17.75 4.98 43.36
N GLY A 244 17.34 5.37 42.17
CA GLY A 244 16.31 6.38 42.00
C GLY A 244 15.32 5.96 40.88
N THR A 245 14.15 6.59 40.90
CA THR A 245 13.11 6.35 39.87
C THR A 245 12.76 7.67 39.20
N VAL A 246 12.77 7.67 37.88
CA VAL A 246 12.26 8.77 37.06
C VAL A 246 10.99 8.30 36.35
N ALA A 247 10.01 9.18 36.19
CA ALA A 247 8.76 8.90 35.51
C ALA A 247 8.35 10.13 34.69
N GLY A 248 7.85 9.89 33.51
CA GLY A 248 7.42 10.92 32.56
C GLY A 248 6.97 10.33 31.24
N ASP A 249 6.87 11.18 30.25
CA ASP A 249 6.49 10.77 28.88
C ASP A 249 7.74 10.64 27.99
N CYS A 250 7.92 9.44 27.42
CA CYS A 250 8.84 9.22 26.33
C CYS A 250 8.12 9.57 25.02
N ARG A 251 8.61 10.59 24.32
CA ARG A 251 8.07 11.03 23.02
C ARG A 251 9.02 10.59 21.93
N LEU A 252 8.48 9.90 20.95
CA LEU A 252 9.25 9.39 19.81
C LEU A 252 8.66 9.94 18.53
N THR A 253 9.52 10.14 17.53
CA THR A 253 9.12 10.46 16.18
C THR A 253 9.61 9.40 15.23
N ALA A 254 8.89 9.19 14.11
CA ALA A 254 9.25 8.21 13.11
C ALA A 254 8.97 8.73 11.70
N VAL A 255 9.67 8.14 10.73
CA VAL A 255 9.46 8.33 9.29
C VAL A 255 9.20 7.00 8.63
N TYR A 256 8.39 7.04 7.57
CA TYR A 256 8.17 5.90 6.69
C TYR A 256 9.08 6.03 5.47
N GLU A 257 10.03 5.12 5.34
CA GLU A 257 10.94 5.04 4.20
C GLU A 257 11.36 3.58 3.95
N GLN A 258 11.78 3.26 2.72
CA GLN A 258 12.16 1.90 2.36
C GLN A 258 11.09 0.85 2.72
N GLN A 259 9.81 1.22 2.56
CA GLN A 259 8.64 0.38 2.81
C GLN A 259 8.46 -0.09 4.27
N ARG A 260 9.02 0.63 5.26
CA ARG A 260 8.82 0.38 6.69
C ARG A 260 8.93 1.66 7.51
N TRP A 261 8.49 1.59 8.75
CA TRP A 261 8.69 2.64 9.74
C TRP A 261 10.08 2.58 10.37
N TRP A 262 10.67 3.75 10.59
CA TRP A 262 11.94 3.96 11.25
C TRP A 262 11.81 5.07 12.28
N LEU A 263 12.46 4.92 13.44
CA LEU A 263 12.55 6.01 14.42
C LEU A 263 13.46 7.13 13.93
N CYS A 264 13.13 8.37 14.31
CA CYS A 264 13.93 9.55 14.02
C CYS A 264 14.54 10.18 15.27
N SER A 265 13.76 10.22 16.33
CA SER A 265 14.22 10.81 17.60
C SER A 265 13.46 10.21 18.76
N SER A 266 14.07 10.26 19.94
CA SER A 266 13.40 10.06 21.21
C SER A 266 13.65 11.26 22.12
N ASN A 267 12.72 11.55 23.01
CA ASN A 267 12.85 12.57 24.05
C ASN A 267 12.07 12.12 25.27
N PHE A 268 12.62 12.37 26.45
CA PHE A 268 11.97 12.10 27.72
C PHE A 268 11.57 13.42 28.40
N ASP A 269 10.27 13.58 28.64
CA ASP A 269 9.68 14.72 29.32
C ASP A 269 9.22 14.25 30.72
N GLY A 270 10.12 14.24 31.65
CA GLY A 270 9.86 13.76 33.00
C GLY A 270 10.55 14.59 34.07
N ALA A 271 10.02 14.51 35.30
CA ALA A 271 10.60 15.19 36.45
C ALA A 271 12.03 14.69 36.68
N GLN A 272 12.98 15.63 36.77
CA GLN A 272 14.34 15.33 37.16
C GLN A 272 14.40 15.04 38.67
N VAL A 273 14.97 13.90 39.04
CA VAL A 273 15.30 13.62 40.43
C VAL A 273 16.66 14.24 40.70
N PRO A 274 16.86 14.97 41.84
CA PRO A 274 18.17 15.48 42.19
C PRO A 274 19.23 14.38 42.19
N GLY A 275 20.33 14.60 41.46
CA GLY A 275 21.39 13.61 41.25
C GLY A 275 21.17 12.66 40.06
N PHE A 276 19.98 12.68 39.43
CA PHE A 276 19.71 12.03 38.16
C PHE A 276 19.52 13.11 37.11
N ARG A 277 20.49 13.32 36.24
CA ARG A 277 20.26 14.07 35.00
C ARG A 277 19.26 13.28 34.15
N SER A 278 18.42 13.98 33.40
CA SER A 278 17.39 13.35 32.60
C SER A 278 18.01 12.30 31.68
N PHE A 279 17.39 11.13 31.62
CA PHE A 279 17.83 9.98 30.81
C PHE A 279 18.05 10.28 29.33
N PHE A 280 17.51 11.38 28.82
CA PHE A 280 17.57 11.82 27.45
C PHE A 280 18.05 13.25 27.29
N SER A 281 18.65 13.80 28.34
CA SER A 281 19.26 15.13 28.25
C SER A 281 20.62 14.98 27.59
N SER A 282 20.68 15.49 26.35
CA SER A 282 21.95 15.72 25.69
C SER A 282 23.02 16.25 26.65
N LYS A 283 24.27 15.72 26.51
CA LYS A 283 25.47 16.27 27.08
C LYS A 283 25.37 17.78 27.27
N PRO A 284 25.74 18.36 28.40
CA PRO A 284 25.88 19.81 28.48
C PRO A 284 26.85 20.24 27.40
N LYS A 285 26.36 21.13 26.50
CA LYS A 285 27.17 21.76 25.46
C LYS A 285 28.24 22.62 26.10
#